data_cbe360a488058b31463e0684794a802d
#
_entry.id   cbe360a488058b31463e0684794a802d
#
_cell.length_a   1.000
_cell.length_b   1.000
_cell.length_c   1.000
_cell.angle_alpha   90.00
_cell.angle_beta   90.00
_cell.angle_gamma   90.00
#
_symmetry.space_group_name_H-M   'P 1'
#
loop_
_entity.id
_entity.type
_entity.pdbx_description
1 polymer ?
#
loop_
_entity_poly.entity_id
_entity_poly.type
_entity_poly.pdbx_seq_one_letter_code
_entity_poly.pdbx_strand_id
1 'polypeptide(L)'
;MNTFSILPGHPSSPVILHVAHASRTIHRRSVQRCSSTTLLWAPSSTRPPTGTDLIATLGADYAEVRPWIVCNAYSRLVVDPERFPDDSEPAAAYGRGAVYTRTCTGTLLRQESLTDAAALFDTYFRPYATAVSELVTGRIAAWGRAVIIGVHSYPPRPSGFEDPTLARPVGSRRATVNRVAGT
;
A
#
# COMPACT_ATOMS: atom_id res chain seq x y z
N MET A 1 13.62 -12.61 -3.06
CA MET A 1 13.50 -11.22 -2.53
C MET A 1 12.20 -11.14 -1.78
N ASN A 2 12.22 -10.63 -0.55
CA ASN A 2 10.98 -10.46 0.21
C ASN A 2 10.19 -9.29 -0.38
N THR A 3 8.92 -9.52 -0.70
CA THR A 3 8.01 -8.50 -1.26
C THR A 3 7.35 -7.64 -0.18
N PHE A 4 7.50 -8.02 1.07
CA PHE A 4 7.01 -7.31 2.25
C PHE A 4 7.86 -7.64 3.47
N SER A 5 7.61 -6.94 4.57
CA SER A 5 8.16 -7.25 5.89
C SER A 5 7.07 -7.18 6.95
N ILE A 6 7.21 -8.03 7.97
CA ILE A 6 6.41 -7.97 9.19
C ILE A 6 7.37 -7.71 10.36
N LEU A 7 7.17 -6.58 11.05
CA LEU A 7 7.87 -6.28 12.28
C LEU A 7 6.99 -6.75 13.45
N PRO A 8 7.50 -7.64 14.29
CA PRO A 8 6.74 -8.19 15.39
C PRO A 8 6.31 -7.12 16.40
N GLY A 9 5.05 -7.18 16.79
CA GLY A 9 4.52 -6.46 17.93
C GLY A 9 4.57 -7.28 19.22
N HIS A 10 4.07 -6.70 20.30
CA HIS A 10 3.89 -7.44 21.54
C HIS A 10 2.83 -8.54 21.34
N PRO A 11 3.01 -9.76 21.87
CA PRO A 11 2.03 -10.84 21.72
C PRO A 11 0.62 -10.46 22.18
N SER A 12 0.48 -9.60 23.18
CA SER A 12 -0.81 -9.11 23.68
C SER A 12 -1.45 -8.00 22.82
N SER A 13 -0.77 -7.53 21.76
CA SER A 13 -1.34 -6.48 20.92
C SER A 13 -2.28 -7.04 19.85
N PRO A 14 -3.55 -6.61 19.81
CA PRO A 14 -4.45 -6.90 18.70
C PRO A 14 -4.26 -5.92 17.52
N VAL A 15 -3.36 -4.93 17.65
CA VAL A 15 -3.21 -3.83 16.71
C VAL A 15 -2.16 -4.14 15.65
N ILE A 16 -2.50 -3.84 14.40
CA ILE A 16 -1.65 -3.98 13.22
C ILE A 16 -1.57 -2.63 12.52
N LEU A 17 -0.37 -2.09 12.37
CA LEU A 17 -0.11 -0.93 11.52
C LEU A 17 0.16 -1.42 10.09
N HIS A 18 -0.71 -1.04 9.16
CA HIS A 18 -0.65 -1.44 7.76
C HIS A 18 -0.03 -0.33 6.92
N VAL A 19 1.15 -0.59 6.37
CA VAL A 19 1.97 0.38 5.63
C VAL A 19 2.12 -0.08 4.18
N ALA A 20 1.08 0.11 3.41
CA ALA A 20 1.02 -0.39 2.03
C ALA A 20 1.86 0.43 1.03
N HIS A 21 2.11 1.71 1.30
CA HIS A 21 2.59 2.66 0.30
C HIS A 21 3.87 3.44 0.70
N ALA A 22 4.67 2.91 1.62
CA ALA A 22 5.92 3.56 2.02
C ALA A 22 6.99 3.48 0.93
N SER A 23 7.05 2.35 0.23
CA SER A 23 8.12 2.06 -0.70
C SER A 23 7.95 2.75 -2.06
N ARG A 24 9.09 3.11 -2.65
CA ARG A 24 9.22 3.58 -4.04
C ARG A 24 9.99 2.60 -4.91
N THR A 25 10.35 1.47 -4.37
CA THR A 25 11.12 0.46 -5.08
C THR A 25 10.33 -0.09 -6.25
N ILE A 26 10.91 -0.01 -7.44
CA ILE A 26 10.37 -0.56 -8.68
C ILE A 26 11.41 -1.51 -9.24
N HIS A 27 11.06 -2.78 -9.38
CA HIS A 27 11.96 -3.74 -9.98
C HIS A 27 11.95 -3.59 -11.51
N ARG A 28 13.12 -3.58 -12.15
CA ARG A 28 13.24 -3.42 -13.61
C ARG A 28 12.35 -4.39 -14.40
N ARG A 29 12.21 -5.63 -13.95
CA ARG A 29 11.37 -6.65 -14.61
C ARG A 29 9.87 -6.35 -14.52
N SER A 30 9.41 -5.67 -13.48
CA SER A 30 7.98 -5.32 -13.32
C SER A 30 7.54 -4.15 -14.18
N VAL A 31 8.49 -3.43 -14.80
CA VAL A 31 8.23 -2.27 -15.69
C VAL A 31 8.88 -2.42 -17.07
N GLN A 32 9.31 -3.62 -17.43
CA GLN A 32 10.13 -3.88 -18.63
C GLN A 32 9.44 -3.55 -19.97
N ARG A 33 8.18 -3.09 -19.95
CA ARG A 33 7.39 -2.65 -21.10
C ARG A 33 6.82 -1.24 -20.94
N CYS A 34 7.34 -0.45 -19.99
CA CYS A 34 7.08 0.97 -19.97
C CYS A 34 7.87 1.68 -21.07
N SER A 35 7.29 2.66 -21.74
CA SER A 35 8.04 3.51 -22.66
C SER A 35 9.19 4.19 -21.90
N SER A 36 10.34 4.39 -22.56
CA SER A 36 11.54 5.01 -21.96
C SER A 36 11.25 6.35 -21.27
N THR A 37 10.26 7.09 -21.75
CA THR A 37 9.83 8.37 -21.21
C THR A 37 9.12 8.21 -19.84
N THR A 38 8.46 7.09 -19.59
CA THR A 38 7.75 6.82 -18.33
C THR A 38 8.71 6.46 -17.20
N LEU A 39 9.89 5.90 -17.55
CA LEU A 39 10.95 5.63 -16.57
C LEU A 39 11.58 6.92 -16.01
N LEU A 40 11.52 8.03 -16.74
CA LEU A 40 11.98 9.34 -16.27
C LEU A 40 11.08 9.92 -15.17
N TRP A 41 9.84 9.42 -15.05
CA TRP A 41 8.95 9.76 -13.96
C TRP A 41 8.96 8.75 -12.80
N ALA A 42 9.72 7.68 -12.90
CA ALA A 42 10.08 6.94 -11.70
C ALA A 42 10.61 8.00 -10.70
N PRO A 43 10.01 8.11 -9.50
CA PRO A 43 10.37 9.20 -8.60
C PRO A 43 11.88 9.20 -8.46
N SER A 44 12.48 10.32 -8.83
CA SER A 44 13.89 10.55 -8.63
C SER A 44 14.23 10.05 -7.22
N SER A 45 15.31 9.30 -7.08
CA SER A 45 15.87 8.89 -5.79
C SER A 45 16.07 10.07 -4.81
N THR A 46 15.89 11.30 -5.30
CA THR A 46 15.98 12.55 -4.55
C THR A 46 14.69 12.96 -3.83
N ARG A 47 13.51 12.36 -4.13
CA ARG A 47 12.31 12.62 -3.30
C ARG A 47 12.38 11.78 -2.03
N PRO A 48 12.23 12.40 -0.83
CA PRO A 48 12.29 11.65 0.41
C PRO A 48 11.25 10.52 0.41
N PRO A 49 11.51 9.41 1.13
CA PRO A 49 10.52 8.37 1.38
C PRO A 49 9.20 9.00 1.81
N THR A 50 8.08 8.32 1.58
CA THR A 50 6.77 8.82 2.04
C THR A 50 6.74 8.99 3.56
N GLY A 51 7.67 8.33 4.27
CA GLY A 51 7.86 8.43 5.71
C GLY A 51 6.76 7.72 6.50
N THR A 52 5.86 7.00 5.84
CA THR A 52 4.79 6.26 6.51
C THR A 52 5.32 5.07 7.29
N ASP A 53 6.37 4.42 6.82
CA ASP A 53 7.12 3.38 7.52
C ASP A 53 7.79 3.93 8.81
N LEU A 54 8.42 5.10 8.71
CA LEU A 54 9.01 5.77 9.87
C LEU A 54 7.95 6.16 10.90
N ILE A 55 6.80 6.68 10.45
CA ILE A 55 5.68 7.03 11.35
C ILE A 55 5.15 5.79 12.05
N ALA A 56 4.95 4.69 11.31
CA ALA A 56 4.49 3.44 11.89
C ALA A 56 5.50 2.92 12.93
N THR A 57 6.79 2.96 12.61
CA THR A 57 7.85 2.50 13.53
C THR A 57 7.90 3.36 14.79
N LEU A 58 7.96 4.69 14.63
CA LEU A 58 7.97 5.59 15.78
C LEU A 58 6.68 5.44 16.61
N GLY A 59 5.51 5.37 15.97
CA GLY A 59 4.26 5.16 16.69
C GLY A 59 4.23 3.83 17.47
N ALA A 60 4.85 2.78 16.91
CA ALA A 60 4.97 1.50 17.58
C ALA A 60 5.94 1.56 18.78
N ASP A 61 7.03 2.31 18.65
CA ASP A 61 8.04 2.45 19.70
C ASP A 61 7.52 3.27 20.89
N TYR A 62 6.59 4.21 20.66
CA TYR A 62 5.96 5.00 21.73
C TYR A 62 4.70 4.36 22.31
N ALA A 63 4.20 3.25 21.75
CA ALA A 63 3.00 2.60 22.24
C ALA A 63 3.30 1.78 23.51
N GLU A 64 2.44 1.85 24.54
CA GLU A 64 2.53 1.01 25.74
C GLU A 64 2.55 -0.49 25.40
N VAL A 65 1.74 -0.88 24.41
CA VAL A 65 1.70 -2.23 23.87
C VAL A 65 2.03 -2.15 22.39
N ARG A 66 3.27 -2.52 22.05
CA ARG A 66 3.81 -2.41 20.70
C ARG A 66 2.90 -3.09 19.66
N PRO A 67 2.36 -2.38 18.68
CA PRO A 67 1.58 -2.98 17.59
C PRO A 67 2.48 -3.77 16.63
N TRP A 68 1.88 -4.67 15.87
CA TRP A 68 2.50 -5.31 14.72
C TRP A 68 2.56 -4.33 13.57
N ILE A 69 3.60 -4.41 12.74
CA ILE A 69 3.71 -3.56 11.55
C ILE A 69 3.86 -4.47 10.33
N VAL A 70 3.04 -4.27 9.30
CA VAL A 70 3.20 -4.91 8.00
C VAL A 70 3.49 -3.84 6.95
N CYS A 71 4.64 -3.97 6.28
CA CYS A 71 5.10 -3.02 5.27
C CYS A 71 5.23 -3.69 3.91
N ASN A 72 4.64 -3.08 2.88
CA ASN A 72 4.91 -3.45 1.50
C ASN A 72 6.30 -2.95 1.08
N ALA A 73 7.10 -3.82 0.45
CA ALA A 73 8.47 -3.50 0.03
C ALA A 73 8.55 -2.83 -1.35
N TYR A 74 7.46 -2.78 -2.09
CA TYR A 74 7.43 -2.24 -3.45
C TYR A 74 6.48 -1.06 -3.61
N SER A 75 6.76 -0.25 -4.64
CA SER A 75 5.87 0.85 -5.01
C SER A 75 4.50 0.34 -5.45
N ARG A 76 3.44 1.06 -5.09
CA ARG A 76 2.08 0.84 -5.61
C ARG A 76 2.01 0.84 -7.13
N LEU A 77 2.99 1.45 -7.81
CA LEU A 77 3.07 1.41 -9.27
C LEU A 77 3.48 0.04 -9.82
N VAL A 78 4.01 -0.85 -8.99
CA VAL A 78 4.24 -2.25 -9.34
C VAL A 78 2.94 -3.02 -9.22
N VAL A 79 2.42 -3.09 -7.99
CA VAL A 79 1.09 -3.59 -7.63
C VAL A 79 0.62 -2.84 -6.40
N ASP A 80 -0.62 -2.38 -6.40
CA ASP A 80 -1.24 -1.73 -5.24
C ASP A 80 -1.97 -2.78 -4.39
N PRO A 81 -1.44 -3.13 -3.21
CA PRO A 81 -2.02 -4.18 -2.38
C PRO A 81 -3.32 -3.77 -1.66
N GLU A 82 -3.73 -2.51 -1.76
CA GLU A 82 -4.98 -1.99 -1.18
C GLU A 82 -6.12 -1.88 -2.20
N ARG A 83 -5.89 -2.33 -3.43
CA ARG A 83 -6.91 -2.36 -4.47
C ARG A 83 -7.48 -3.76 -4.64
N PHE A 84 -8.74 -3.86 -5.03
CA PHE A 84 -9.32 -5.14 -5.40
C PHE A 84 -8.61 -5.69 -6.64
N PRO A 85 -8.27 -7.00 -6.64
CA PRO A 85 -7.52 -7.59 -7.76
C PRO A 85 -8.39 -7.96 -8.96
N ASP A 86 -9.66 -7.57 -8.96
CA ASP A 86 -10.67 -7.93 -9.95
C ASP A 86 -11.44 -6.69 -10.44
N ASP A 87 -12.46 -6.92 -11.26
CA ASP A 87 -13.26 -5.88 -11.91
C ASP A 87 -14.15 -5.07 -10.95
N SER A 88 -14.22 -5.45 -9.67
CA SER A 88 -14.93 -4.68 -8.65
C SER A 88 -14.17 -3.41 -8.21
N GLU A 89 -12.91 -3.24 -8.64
CA GLU A 89 -12.09 -2.09 -8.28
C GLU A 89 -12.53 -0.81 -9.04
N PRO A 90 -13.14 0.16 -8.37
CA PRO A 90 -13.66 1.36 -9.06
C PRO A 90 -12.56 2.19 -9.73
N ALA A 91 -11.35 2.18 -9.19
CA ALA A 91 -10.23 2.94 -9.73
C ALA A 91 -9.64 2.30 -11.00
N ALA A 92 -10.02 1.06 -11.35
CA ALA A 92 -9.61 0.40 -12.57
C ALA A 92 -10.09 1.17 -13.81
N ALA A 93 -11.29 1.77 -13.77
CA ALA A 93 -11.83 2.61 -14.84
C ALA A 93 -10.92 3.80 -15.20
N TYR A 94 -10.05 4.22 -14.28
CA TYR A 94 -9.08 5.30 -14.47
C TYR A 94 -7.66 4.78 -14.69
N GLY A 95 -7.49 3.48 -14.94
CA GLY A 95 -6.19 2.83 -15.08
C GLY A 95 -5.39 2.75 -13.78
N ARG A 96 -6.06 2.74 -12.63
CA ARG A 96 -5.46 2.68 -11.28
C ARG A 96 -6.04 1.54 -10.44
N GLY A 97 -6.32 0.41 -11.08
CA GLY A 97 -6.63 -0.85 -10.40
C GLY A 97 -5.43 -1.38 -9.59
N ALA A 98 -5.50 -2.63 -9.15
CA ALA A 98 -4.39 -3.25 -8.43
C ALA A 98 -3.09 -3.26 -9.24
N VAL A 99 -3.18 -3.38 -10.57
CA VAL A 99 -2.07 -3.15 -11.51
C VAL A 99 -2.31 -1.83 -12.25
N TYR A 100 -1.53 -0.81 -11.93
CA TYR A 100 -1.69 0.52 -12.55
C TYR A 100 -1.25 0.50 -14.01
N THR A 101 -2.13 0.95 -14.91
CA THR A 101 -1.82 1.24 -16.32
C THR A 101 -1.57 2.73 -16.53
N ARG A 102 -2.03 3.59 -15.60
CA ARG A 102 -1.81 5.05 -15.63
C ARG A 102 -1.30 5.56 -14.29
N THR A 103 -0.54 6.65 -14.35
CA THR A 103 -0.10 7.38 -13.15
C THR A 103 -1.26 8.17 -12.53
N CYS A 104 -1.04 8.75 -11.35
CA CYS A 104 -2.01 9.67 -10.72
C CYS A 104 -2.29 10.94 -11.53
N THR A 105 -1.42 11.28 -12.48
CA THR A 105 -1.60 12.40 -13.42
C THR A 105 -2.20 11.98 -14.76
N GLY A 106 -2.61 10.70 -14.91
CA GLY A 106 -3.21 10.18 -16.13
C GLY A 106 -2.21 9.74 -17.21
N THR A 107 -0.91 9.94 -16.99
CA THR A 107 0.14 9.51 -17.94
C THR A 107 0.16 8.00 -18.05
N LEU A 108 0.27 7.48 -19.28
CA LEU A 108 0.37 6.04 -19.52
C LEU A 108 1.63 5.48 -18.84
N LEU A 109 1.46 4.53 -17.94
CA LEU A 109 2.52 3.86 -17.22
C LEU A 109 2.93 2.56 -17.92
N ARG A 110 1.95 1.79 -18.35
CA ARG A 110 2.13 0.52 -19.09
C ARG A 110 0.92 0.24 -19.96
N GLN A 111 1.14 -0.54 -21.03
CA GLN A 111 0.04 -1.01 -21.87
C GLN A 111 -0.60 -2.23 -21.24
N GLU A 112 -1.91 -2.24 -21.10
CA GLU A 112 -2.66 -3.33 -20.49
C GLU A 112 -2.46 -4.65 -21.23
N SER A 113 -2.58 -4.63 -22.57
CA SER A 113 -2.40 -5.80 -23.44
C SER A 113 -1.00 -6.42 -23.39
N LEU A 114 0.00 -5.69 -22.90
CA LEU A 114 1.39 -6.17 -22.77
C LEU A 114 1.75 -6.49 -21.32
N THR A 115 0.82 -6.33 -20.38
CA THR A 115 1.06 -6.50 -18.96
C THR A 115 0.64 -7.89 -18.53
N ASP A 116 1.58 -8.66 -17.99
CA ASP A 116 1.28 -9.92 -17.32
C ASP A 116 0.80 -9.64 -15.89
N ALA A 117 -0.48 -9.34 -15.76
CA ALA A 117 -1.09 -9.04 -14.46
C ALA A 117 -1.07 -10.27 -13.53
N ALA A 118 -1.23 -11.47 -14.08
CA ALA A 118 -1.21 -12.71 -13.30
C ALA A 118 0.15 -12.92 -12.62
N ALA A 119 1.25 -12.77 -13.37
CA ALA A 119 2.59 -12.89 -12.80
C ALA A 119 2.88 -11.80 -11.75
N LEU A 120 2.34 -10.58 -11.93
CA LEU A 120 2.47 -9.52 -10.93
C LEU A 120 1.68 -9.85 -9.66
N PHE A 121 0.47 -10.38 -9.81
CA PHE A 121 -0.34 -10.82 -8.67
C PHE A 121 0.33 -11.96 -7.92
N ASP A 122 0.84 -12.97 -8.61
CA ASP A 122 1.52 -14.11 -8.00
C ASP A 122 2.79 -13.69 -7.25
N THR A 123 3.51 -12.72 -7.80
CA THR A 123 4.79 -12.29 -7.23
C THR A 123 4.64 -11.30 -6.07
N TYR A 124 3.72 -10.33 -6.18
CA TYR A 124 3.69 -9.18 -5.29
C TYR A 124 2.41 -9.07 -4.46
N PHE A 125 1.24 -9.40 -5.05
CA PHE A 125 -0.05 -9.21 -4.41
C PHE A 125 -0.40 -10.35 -3.45
N ARG A 126 -0.48 -11.58 -3.99
CA ARG A 126 -0.95 -12.75 -3.21
C ARG A 126 -0.10 -13.03 -1.98
N PRO A 127 1.25 -13.02 -2.06
CA PRO A 127 2.07 -13.26 -0.86
C PRO A 127 1.83 -12.21 0.23
N TYR A 128 1.67 -10.95 -0.17
CA TYR A 128 1.36 -9.87 0.76
C TYR A 128 -0.03 -10.02 1.38
N ALA A 129 -1.05 -10.23 0.56
CA ALA A 129 -2.43 -10.40 1.01
C ALA A 129 -2.58 -11.61 1.96
N THR A 130 -1.93 -12.72 1.65
CA THR A 130 -1.89 -13.92 2.50
C THR A 130 -1.26 -13.59 3.85
N ALA A 131 -0.11 -12.94 3.87
CA ALA A 131 0.59 -12.59 5.12
C ALA A 131 -0.23 -11.63 6.01
N VAL A 132 -0.92 -10.64 5.40
CA VAL A 132 -1.84 -9.76 6.12
C VAL A 132 -3.01 -10.55 6.71
N SER A 133 -3.62 -11.43 5.91
CA SER A 133 -4.74 -12.28 6.33
C SER A 133 -4.36 -13.21 7.48
N GLU A 134 -3.21 -13.86 7.39
CA GLU A 134 -2.68 -14.74 8.45
C GLU A 134 -2.41 -13.96 9.75
N LEU A 135 -1.82 -12.75 9.64
CA LEU A 135 -1.58 -11.91 10.79
C LEU A 135 -2.89 -11.49 11.46
N VAL A 136 -3.89 -11.06 10.69
CA VAL A 136 -5.23 -10.71 11.19
C VAL A 136 -5.89 -11.90 11.87
N THR A 137 -5.91 -13.05 11.20
CA THR A 137 -6.50 -14.29 11.74
C THR A 137 -5.82 -14.69 13.06
N GLY A 138 -4.50 -14.59 13.13
CA GLY A 138 -3.75 -14.87 14.36
C GLY A 138 -4.11 -13.91 15.49
N ARG A 139 -4.38 -12.64 15.20
CA ARG A 139 -4.82 -11.67 16.25
C ARG A 139 -6.24 -11.95 16.70
N ILE A 140 -7.14 -12.27 15.77
CA ILE A 140 -8.52 -12.67 16.10
C ILE A 140 -8.52 -13.94 16.97
N ALA A 141 -7.75 -14.95 16.59
CA ALA A 141 -7.65 -16.19 17.37
C ALA A 141 -7.13 -15.95 18.79
N ALA A 142 -6.14 -15.06 18.96
CA ALA A 142 -5.54 -14.77 20.25
C ALA A 142 -6.39 -13.84 21.14
N TRP A 143 -7.13 -12.90 20.53
CA TRP A 143 -7.74 -11.76 21.24
C TRP A 143 -9.22 -11.53 20.91
N GLY A 144 -9.87 -12.39 20.12
CA GLY A 144 -11.25 -12.23 19.65
C GLY A 144 -11.44 -11.04 18.70
N ARG A 145 -10.39 -10.30 18.39
CA ARG A 145 -10.43 -9.11 17.52
C ARG A 145 -9.06 -8.80 16.94
N ALA A 146 -9.06 -8.08 15.80
CA ALA A 146 -7.91 -7.38 15.28
C ALA A 146 -8.29 -5.93 14.96
N VAL A 147 -7.34 -5.01 15.10
CA VAL A 147 -7.51 -3.60 14.74
C VAL A 147 -6.43 -3.26 13.71
N ILE A 148 -6.85 -2.94 12.48
CA ILE A 148 -5.94 -2.52 11.43
C ILE A 148 -5.96 -1.00 11.35
N ILE A 149 -4.78 -0.39 11.43
CA ILE A 149 -4.59 1.04 11.24
C ILE A 149 -3.78 1.26 9.98
N GLY A 150 -4.43 1.74 8.91
CA GLY A 150 -3.78 2.12 7.67
C GLY A 150 -2.97 3.40 7.85
N VAL A 151 -1.66 3.34 7.62
CA VAL A 151 -0.75 4.48 7.75
C VAL A 151 -0.46 5.05 6.38
N HIS A 152 -1.06 6.21 6.07
CA HIS A 152 -0.97 6.85 4.75
C HIS A 152 -0.40 8.27 4.83
N SER A 153 0.18 8.70 3.71
CA SER A 153 0.49 10.10 3.43
C SER A 153 -0.28 10.56 2.19
N TYR A 154 -0.84 11.74 2.27
CA TYR A 154 -1.57 12.36 1.17
C TYR A 154 -0.87 13.61 0.67
N PRO A 155 -0.91 13.91 -0.65
CA PRO A 155 -0.44 15.19 -1.14
C PRO A 155 -1.33 16.32 -0.58
N PRO A 156 -0.79 17.53 -0.36
CA PRO A 156 -1.54 18.66 0.19
C PRO A 156 -2.67 19.13 -0.74
N ARG A 157 -2.55 18.85 -2.04
CA ARG A 157 -3.59 19.18 -3.04
C ARG A 157 -4.26 17.89 -3.50
N PRO A 158 -5.59 17.89 -3.70
CA PRO A 158 -6.30 16.76 -4.27
C PRO A 158 -5.70 16.35 -5.61
N SER A 159 -5.63 15.06 -5.89
CA SER A 159 -5.40 14.59 -7.26
C SER A 159 -6.69 14.81 -8.06
N GLY A 160 -6.59 15.07 -9.37
CA GLY A 160 -7.73 15.43 -10.22
C GLY A 160 -8.91 14.42 -10.30
N PHE A 161 -8.88 13.39 -9.46
CA PHE A 161 -9.94 12.37 -9.32
C PHE A 161 -10.66 12.42 -7.97
N GLU A 162 -10.29 13.37 -7.13
CA GLU A 162 -10.90 13.57 -5.81
C GLU A 162 -11.78 14.81 -5.87
N ASP A 163 -12.88 14.77 -5.12
CA ASP A 163 -13.76 15.92 -5.01
C ASP A 163 -12.98 17.12 -4.47
N PRO A 164 -12.81 18.19 -5.25
CA PRO A 164 -12.04 19.36 -4.83
C PRO A 164 -12.71 20.12 -3.67
N THR A 165 -13.99 19.85 -3.39
CA THR A 165 -14.75 20.48 -2.29
C THR A 165 -14.48 19.81 -0.95
N LEU A 166 -13.92 18.59 -0.95
CA LEU A 166 -13.52 17.91 0.28
C LEU A 166 -12.26 18.56 0.82
N ALA A 167 -12.42 19.43 1.80
CA ALA A 167 -11.30 20.08 2.50
C ALA A 167 -10.38 19.01 3.09
N ARG A 168 -9.14 18.95 2.59
CA ARG A 168 -8.09 18.17 3.22
C ARG A 168 -7.41 19.01 4.27
N PRO A 169 -7.25 18.52 5.50
CA PRO A 169 -6.41 19.19 6.47
C PRO A 169 -5.00 19.30 5.88
N VAL A 170 -4.48 20.50 5.80
CA VAL A 170 -3.11 20.78 5.33
C VAL A 170 -2.14 20.01 6.22
N GLY A 171 -1.33 19.13 5.61
CA GLY A 171 -0.34 18.35 6.35
C GLY A 171 -0.88 17.09 7.05
N SER A 172 -2.12 16.69 6.82
CA SER A 172 -2.67 15.50 7.49
C SER A 172 -2.11 14.21 6.91
N ARG A 173 -1.36 13.52 7.74
CA ARG A 173 -1.14 12.09 7.63
C ARG A 173 -2.33 11.44 8.32
N ARG A 174 -3.17 10.71 7.58
CA ARG A 174 -4.32 10.02 8.17
C ARG A 174 -3.96 8.58 8.50
N ALA A 175 -4.35 8.16 9.69
CA ALA A 175 -4.52 6.76 10.00
C ALA A 175 -6.01 6.41 9.84
N THR A 176 -6.30 5.41 9.01
CA THR A 176 -7.65 4.84 8.91
C THR A 176 -7.72 3.65 9.85
N VAL A 177 -8.68 3.66 10.77
CA VAL A 177 -8.86 2.57 11.73
C VAL A 177 -10.00 1.68 11.26
N ASN A 178 -9.68 0.46 10.88
CA ASN A 178 -10.66 -0.58 10.58
C ASN A 178 -10.65 -1.61 11.71
N ARG A 179 -11.80 -1.80 12.36
CA ARG A 179 -11.98 -2.85 13.36
C ARG A 179 -12.55 -4.08 12.69
N VAL A 180 -11.81 -5.19 12.75
CA VAL A 180 -12.30 -6.51 12.33
C VAL A 180 -12.59 -7.30 13.58
N ALA A 181 -13.87 -7.66 13.79
CA ALA A 181 -14.29 -8.56 14.86
C ALA A 181 -14.42 -9.97 14.29
N GLY A 182 -14.06 -10.97 15.08
CA GLY A 182 -14.41 -12.37 14.80
C GLY A 182 -15.93 -12.55 15.03
N THR A 183 -16.55 -13.27 14.13
CA THR A 183 -17.93 -13.80 14.30
C THR A 183 -17.88 -15.09 15.07
#